data_a17f239c1432868666516be7c6bb1f49
#
_entry.id   a17f239c1432868666516be7c6bb1f49
#
_cell.length_a   1.000
_cell.length_b   1.000
_cell.length_c   1.000
_cell.angle_alpha   90.00
_cell.angle_beta   90.00
_cell.angle_gamma   90.00
#
_symmetry.space_group_name_H-M   'P 1'
#
loop_
_entity.id
_entity.type
_entity.pdbx_description
1 polymer ?
#
loop_
_entity_poly.entity_id
_entity_poly.type
_entity_poly.pdbx_seq_one_letter_code
_entity_poly.pdbx_strand_id
1 'polypeptide(L)'
;MKKLTEKNAASFTVILIIITFVLRCFIAAYTGLGNGESYYFRGALHLNLSYFDQPPLFFWLGAVSIKLFGLSNFGIRFASVLLFAGTSWLLFLVTKKLFNAKAGFWAVVVMNLSAVFTIAIACWYQPDAPLMFFWLAATYFIIELMVSPGTENSQATRYSRKTWLLWLAVGISMGLATLSKYHVLFLFAGVFMYVATNKNQRHWLRHPGPYIAILITIIMAMPILWWNYHNDWVSFVFQGSRAGVKGENFQLHPDWFLRSIGGQAAFLLPWIWFPAIRQLYISYKLRSQLLAYSFIFWMAILPIVFFTVITLWADLQYHFHWQAPGYMMLFIPLGFGIDKCLNSEGIKKRLTRRWLNFSIFFTIITIGVLGTHLVTGFWTSYGPKWVVHVFHGDNLDPTIQGVDYTDINTRFEKEGWLQNPNIFTGSCRWWLTGKIDWALKGKKDIIVFDPDPRNLAFLVDPKTLEGKDAIVISDHHEPFIKANVRPFFDSVTQLPDIQIIRNGPEYTLQVYYCKNFHAPLMPRMDLPVYRQLIGLPPFGK
;
A
#
# COMPACT_ATOMS: atom_id res chain seq x y z
N MET A 1 13.76 -9.18 33.18
CA MET A 1 14.02 -8.26 32.06
C MET A 1 14.61 -6.95 32.56
N LYS A 2 15.68 -6.45 31.94
CA LYS A 2 16.24 -5.12 32.27
C LYS A 2 15.17 -4.04 32.07
N LYS A 3 15.09 -3.08 33.00
CA LYS A 3 14.15 -1.94 32.92
C LYS A 3 14.48 -1.06 31.70
N LEU A 4 13.46 -0.62 30.94
CA LEU A 4 13.63 0.32 29.84
C LEU A 4 14.14 1.68 30.38
N THR A 5 15.25 2.14 29.83
CA THR A 5 15.90 3.41 30.19
C THR A 5 16.26 4.19 28.91
N GLU A 6 16.57 5.47 29.03
CA GLU A 6 17.04 6.27 27.88
C GLU A 6 18.30 5.66 27.21
N LYS A 7 19.19 5.06 28.02
CA LYS A 7 20.44 4.47 27.52
C LYS A 7 20.24 3.19 26.73
N ASN A 8 19.24 2.36 27.09
CA ASN A 8 19.03 1.06 26.43
C ASN A 8 17.83 1.02 25.48
N ALA A 9 17.06 2.11 25.35
CA ALA A 9 15.88 2.15 24.48
C ALA A 9 16.21 1.88 23.01
N ALA A 10 17.34 2.39 22.52
CA ALA A 10 17.80 2.11 21.15
C ALA A 10 18.07 0.62 20.93
N SER A 11 18.78 -0.04 21.87
CA SER A 11 19.07 -1.48 21.79
C SER A 11 17.78 -2.32 21.81
N PHE A 12 16.83 -1.99 22.69
CA PHE A 12 15.53 -2.69 22.70
C PHE A 12 14.73 -2.45 21.42
N THR A 13 14.83 -1.26 20.82
CA THR A 13 14.20 -0.99 19.51
C THR A 13 14.81 -1.83 18.42
N VAL A 14 16.15 -1.93 18.34
CA VAL A 14 16.84 -2.78 17.38
C VAL A 14 16.44 -4.25 17.54
N ILE A 15 16.41 -4.76 18.77
CA ILE A 15 15.97 -6.14 19.05
C ILE A 15 14.53 -6.35 18.57
N LEU A 16 13.61 -5.43 18.88
CA LEU A 16 12.22 -5.49 18.41
C LEU A 16 12.15 -5.51 16.88
N ILE A 17 12.90 -4.64 16.22
CA ILE A 17 12.95 -4.57 14.75
C ILE A 17 13.46 -5.91 14.18
N ILE A 18 14.53 -6.48 14.71
CA ILE A 18 15.08 -7.77 14.24
C ILE A 18 14.04 -8.89 14.42
N ILE A 19 13.42 -9.00 15.61
CA ILE A 19 12.42 -10.04 15.87
C ILE A 19 11.24 -9.91 14.90
N THR A 20 10.71 -8.69 14.74
CA THR A 20 9.55 -8.46 13.87
C THR A 20 9.91 -8.54 12.38
N PHE A 21 11.15 -8.23 11.99
CA PHE A 21 11.68 -8.43 10.64
C PHE A 21 11.73 -9.92 10.29
N VAL A 22 12.33 -10.74 11.16
CA VAL A 22 12.40 -12.20 10.96
C VAL A 22 10.99 -12.79 10.84
N LEU A 23 10.07 -12.43 11.76
CA LEU A 23 8.68 -12.88 11.69
C LEU A 23 8.02 -12.52 10.35
N ARG A 24 8.24 -11.30 9.85
CA ARG A 24 7.69 -10.86 8.55
C ARG A 24 8.34 -11.57 7.37
N CYS A 25 9.61 -11.93 7.45
CA CYS A 25 10.23 -12.78 6.43
C CYS A 25 9.53 -14.15 6.34
N PHE A 26 9.16 -14.75 7.48
CA PHE A 26 8.36 -15.98 7.48
C PHE A 26 6.97 -15.75 6.89
N ILE A 27 6.25 -14.71 7.32
CA ILE A 27 4.92 -14.38 6.75
C ILE A 27 5.03 -14.17 5.24
N ALA A 28 6.02 -13.39 4.78
CA ALA A 28 6.24 -13.13 3.36
C ALA A 28 6.54 -14.39 2.54
N ALA A 29 7.22 -15.37 3.13
CA ALA A 29 7.59 -16.61 2.46
C ALA A 29 6.42 -17.61 2.35
N TYR A 30 5.62 -17.73 3.40
CA TYR A 30 4.64 -18.83 3.53
C TYR A 30 3.19 -18.41 3.18
N THR A 31 2.92 -17.14 2.97
CA THR A 31 1.58 -16.68 2.54
C THR A 31 1.55 -16.38 1.06
N GLY A 32 0.49 -16.76 0.37
CA GLY A 32 0.28 -16.42 -1.04
C GLY A 32 0.11 -14.91 -1.27
N LEU A 33 0.26 -14.48 -2.52
CA LEU A 33 0.10 -13.07 -2.88
C LEU A 33 -1.38 -12.67 -2.87
N GLY A 34 -1.69 -11.54 -2.24
CA GLY A 34 -3.01 -10.92 -2.33
C GLY A 34 -3.34 -10.44 -3.75
N ASN A 35 -4.63 -10.15 -4.00
CA ASN A 35 -5.11 -9.71 -5.31
C ASN A 35 -4.34 -8.49 -5.86
N GLY A 36 -4.06 -7.49 -5.02
CA GLY A 36 -3.28 -6.32 -5.43
C GLY A 36 -1.82 -6.65 -5.71
N GLU A 37 -1.20 -7.51 -4.90
CA GLU A 37 0.20 -7.89 -5.06
C GLU A 37 0.44 -8.65 -6.35
N SER A 38 -0.42 -9.66 -6.62
CA SER A 38 -0.34 -10.47 -7.84
C SER A 38 -0.62 -9.65 -9.10
N TYR A 39 -1.52 -8.68 -9.03
CA TYR A 39 -1.75 -7.73 -10.12
C TYR A 39 -0.51 -6.87 -10.42
N TYR A 40 0.22 -6.41 -9.41
CA TYR A 40 1.43 -5.62 -9.60
C TYR A 40 2.65 -6.43 -10.05
N PHE A 41 2.60 -7.75 -9.92
CA PHE A 41 3.72 -8.64 -10.22
C PHE A 41 4.28 -8.45 -11.63
N ARG A 42 3.42 -8.44 -12.67
CA ARG A 42 3.87 -8.29 -14.05
C ARG A 42 4.62 -6.96 -14.29
N GLY A 43 4.25 -5.90 -13.61
CA GLY A 43 4.97 -4.62 -13.66
C GLY A 43 6.41 -4.71 -13.12
N ALA A 44 6.69 -5.62 -12.19
CA ALA A 44 8.07 -5.88 -11.75
C ALA A 44 8.89 -6.68 -12.76
N LEU A 45 8.25 -7.50 -13.59
CA LEU A 45 8.92 -8.20 -14.69
C LEU A 45 9.16 -7.31 -15.91
N HIS A 46 8.29 -6.32 -16.15
CA HIS A 46 8.33 -5.41 -17.29
C HIS A 46 8.54 -3.98 -16.81
N LEU A 47 9.81 -3.62 -16.53
CA LEU A 47 10.15 -2.31 -15.98
C LEU A 47 9.84 -1.19 -16.97
N ASN A 48 9.22 -0.14 -16.44
CA ASN A 48 8.88 1.07 -17.17
C ASN A 48 9.22 2.32 -16.33
N LEU A 49 9.17 3.50 -16.95
CA LEU A 49 9.42 4.78 -16.27
C LEU A 49 8.29 5.15 -15.31
N SER A 50 7.06 4.73 -15.57
CA SER A 50 5.90 4.78 -14.68
C SER A 50 4.87 3.75 -15.14
N TYR A 51 3.73 3.69 -14.43
CA TYR A 51 2.67 2.73 -14.69
C TYR A 51 1.31 3.42 -14.59
N PHE A 52 0.27 2.75 -15.08
CA PHE A 52 -1.08 3.30 -15.18
C PHE A 52 -1.62 3.85 -13.84
N ASP A 53 -1.51 3.08 -12.76
CA ASP A 53 -2.17 3.40 -11.49
C ASP A 53 -1.22 3.75 -10.34
N GLN A 54 0.09 3.54 -10.52
CA GLN A 54 1.09 3.77 -9.47
C GLN A 54 2.41 4.30 -10.03
N PRO A 55 3.15 5.13 -9.27
CA PRO A 55 4.52 5.49 -9.55
C PRO A 55 5.48 4.30 -9.54
N PRO A 56 6.70 4.41 -10.14
CA PRO A 56 7.49 3.24 -10.52
C PRO A 56 8.33 2.59 -9.41
N LEU A 57 8.64 3.27 -8.31
CA LEU A 57 9.70 2.85 -7.39
C LEU A 57 9.47 1.46 -6.78
N PHE A 58 8.24 1.13 -6.37
CA PHE A 58 8.01 -0.18 -5.77
C PHE A 58 8.11 -1.32 -6.80
N PHE A 59 7.79 -1.08 -8.09
CA PHE A 59 8.03 -2.05 -9.17
C PHE A 59 9.53 -2.28 -9.38
N TRP A 60 10.33 -1.20 -9.40
CA TRP A 60 11.79 -1.30 -9.52
C TRP A 60 12.40 -2.05 -8.33
N LEU A 61 11.92 -1.76 -7.12
CA LEU A 61 12.35 -2.46 -5.91
C LEU A 61 11.93 -3.94 -5.91
N GLY A 62 10.74 -4.25 -6.42
CA GLY A 62 10.27 -5.62 -6.61
C GLY A 62 11.15 -6.39 -7.59
N ALA A 63 11.49 -5.78 -8.73
CA ALA A 63 12.39 -6.38 -9.72
C ALA A 63 13.78 -6.69 -9.13
N VAL A 64 14.37 -5.72 -8.42
CA VAL A 64 15.66 -5.94 -7.72
C VAL A 64 15.55 -7.06 -6.70
N SER A 65 14.46 -7.08 -5.93
CA SER A 65 14.20 -8.08 -4.90
C SER A 65 14.06 -9.49 -5.50
N ILE A 66 13.31 -9.64 -6.62
CA ILE A 66 13.17 -10.90 -7.36
C ILE A 66 14.54 -11.34 -7.92
N LYS A 67 15.34 -10.42 -8.44
CA LYS A 67 16.68 -10.73 -8.96
C LYS A 67 17.63 -11.27 -7.88
N LEU A 68 17.50 -10.78 -6.64
CA LEU A 68 18.36 -11.18 -5.52
C LEU A 68 17.89 -12.48 -4.85
N PHE A 69 16.58 -12.69 -4.71
CA PHE A 69 15.99 -13.76 -3.90
C PHE A 69 15.15 -14.76 -4.70
N GLY A 70 15.12 -14.62 -6.02
CA GLY A 70 14.34 -15.48 -6.90
C GLY A 70 12.86 -15.10 -6.97
N LEU A 71 12.16 -15.69 -7.94
CA LEU A 71 10.73 -15.47 -8.20
C LEU A 71 9.89 -16.33 -7.23
N SER A 72 9.66 -15.78 -6.04
CA SER A 72 8.91 -16.42 -4.95
C SER A 72 8.10 -15.37 -4.16
N ASN A 73 7.15 -15.83 -3.33
CA ASN A 73 6.37 -14.96 -2.44
C ASN A 73 7.29 -14.10 -1.55
N PHE A 74 8.38 -14.69 -1.04
CA PHE A 74 9.42 -13.98 -0.31
C PHE A 74 10.16 -12.98 -1.18
N GLY A 75 10.63 -13.44 -2.37
CA GLY A 75 11.46 -12.62 -3.26
C GLY A 75 10.79 -11.31 -3.65
N ILE A 76 9.51 -11.32 -4.04
CA ILE A 76 8.81 -10.09 -4.44
C ILE A 76 8.53 -9.14 -3.27
N ARG A 77 8.34 -9.67 -2.04
CA ARG A 77 7.99 -8.90 -0.83
C ARG A 77 9.18 -8.39 -0.03
N PHE A 78 10.37 -8.96 -0.21
CA PHE A 78 11.52 -8.70 0.66
C PHE A 78 11.85 -7.20 0.76
N ALA A 79 11.79 -6.45 -0.34
CA ALA A 79 12.03 -5.00 -0.31
C ALA A 79 11.04 -4.27 0.62
N SER A 80 9.76 -4.64 0.64
CA SER A 80 8.76 -4.06 1.54
C SER A 80 9.09 -4.35 3.00
N VAL A 81 9.45 -5.61 3.31
CA VAL A 81 9.84 -6.03 4.68
C VAL A 81 11.07 -5.27 5.17
N LEU A 82 12.08 -5.11 4.32
CA LEU A 82 13.29 -4.37 4.63
C LEU A 82 13.01 -2.88 4.86
N LEU A 83 12.24 -2.26 3.99
CA LEU A 83 11.88 -0.85 4.11
C LEU A 83 11.06 -0.59 5.36
N PHE A 84 10.19 -1.52 5.77
CA PHE A 84 9.44 -1.35 7.01
C PHE A 84 10.31 -1.47 8.28
N ALA A 85 11.35 -2.29 8.25
CA ALA A 85 12.36 -2.30 9.31
C ALA A 85 13.06 -0.93 9.40
N GLY A 86 13.44 -0.35 8.26
CA GLY A 86 13.96 1.02 8.17
C GLY A 86 12.96 2.08 8.63
N THR A 87 11.67 1.95 8.27
CA THR A 87 10.57 2.81 8.74
C THR A 87 10.46 2.79 10.27
N SER A 88 10.53 1.60 10.86
CA SER A 88 10.51 1.43 12.33
C SER A 88 11.68 2.14 12.99
N TRP A 89 12.87 2.04 12.41
CA TRP A 89 14.05 2.74 12.91
C TRP A 89 13.93 4.25 12.77
N LEU A 90 13.46 4.75 11.62
CA LEU A 90 13.23 6.18 11.41
C LEU A 90 12.16 6.74 12.36
N LEU A 91 11.08 5.98 12.62
CA LEU A 91 10.07 6.38 13.60
C LEU A 91 10.67 6.51 15.01
N PHE A 92 11.56 5.58 15.40
CA PHE A 92 12.31 5.70 16.65
C PHE A 92 13.14 6.98 16.69
N LEU A 93 13.92 7.26 15.62
CA LEU A 93 14.79 8.44 15.57
C LEU A 93 14.01 9.74 15.60
N VAL A 94 12.95 9.85 14.81
CA VAL A 94 12.04 11.02 14.79
C VAL A 94 11.42 11.26 16.15
N THR A 95 10.89 10.21 16.78
CA THR A 95 10.26 10.33 18.10
C THR A 95 11.27 10.66 19.18
N LYS A 96 12.46 10.02 19.15
CA LYS A 96 13.56 10.34 20.08
C LYS A 96 13.96 11.82 19.97
N LYS A 97 14.02 12.34 18.76
CA LYS A 97 14.42 13.72 18.48
C LYS A 97 13.41 14.73 19.01
N LEU A 98 12.12 14.46 18.82
CA LEU A 98 11.05 15.35 19.25
C LEU A 98 10.74 15.25 20.76
N PHE A 99 10.99 14.10 21.36
CA PHE A 99 10.66 13.84 22.76
C PHE A 99 11.82 13.16 23.52
N ASN A 100 11.91 11.82 23.48
CA ASN A 100 12.97 11.05 24.14
C ASN A 100 13.07 9.62 23.58
N ALA A 101 14.12 8.87 23.93
CA ALA A 101 14.37 7.54 23.39
C ALA A 101 13.34 6.49 23.86
N LYS A 102 12.84 6.58 25.09
CA LYS A 102 11.77 5.67 25.56
C LYS A 102 10.47 5.88 24.81
N ALA A 103 10.11 7.13 24.53
CA ALA A 103 8.97 7.45 23.66
C ALA A 103 9.14 6.86 22.26
N GLY A 104 10.36 6.93 21.70
CA GLY A 104 10.70 6.32 20.42
C GLY A 104 10.46 4.82 20.39
N PHE A 105 10.92 4.10 21.41
CA PHE A 105 10.65 2.67 21.56
C PHE A 105 9.14 2.36 21.57
N TRP A 106 8.36 3.10 22.38
CA TRP A 106 6.92 2.88 22.48
C TRP A 106 6.16 3.24 21.19
N ALA A 107 6.59 4.25 20.46
CA ALA A 107 6.03 4.56 19.15
C ALA A 107 6.19 3.39 18.17
N VAL A 108 7.39 2.78 18.13
CA VAL A 108 7.66 1.59 17.31
C VAL A 108 6.84 0.38 17.78
N VAL A 109 6.71 0.16 19.09
CA VAL A 109 5.85 -0.91 19.63
C VAL A 109 4.41 -0.75 19.12
N VAL A 110 3.79 0.44 19.27
CA VAL A 110 2.39 0.66 18.87
C VAL A 110 2.22 0.51 17.35
N MET A 111 3.16 1.03 16.56
CA MET A 111 3.10 0.83 15.10
C MET A 111 3.11 -0.66 14.73
N ASN A 112 3.94 -1.46 15.41
CA ASN A 112 4.01 -2.91 15.18
C ASN A 112 2.82 -3.69 15.76
N LEU A 113 2.02 -3.11 16.63
CA LEU A 113 0.76 -3.69 17.13
C LEU A 113 -0.45 -3.34 16.27
N SER A 114 -0.34 -2.38 15.38
CA SER A 114 -1.42 -1.97 14.49
C SER A 114 -1.49 -2.87 13.25
N ALA A 115 -2.66 -3.46 12.98
CA ALA A 115 -2.83 -4.46 11.94
C ALA A 115 -2.46 -3.95 10.54
N VAL A 116 -2.87 -2.73 10.16
CA VAL A 116 -2.55 -2.15 8.85
C VAL A 116 -1.03 -1.98 8.65
N PHE A 117 -0.30 -1.57 9.69
CA PHE A 117 1.15 -1.41 9.60
C PHE A 117 1.88 -2.75 9.64
N THR A 118 1.41 -3.69 10.45
CA THR A 118 2.08 -4.98 10.64
C THR A 118 1.93 -5.91 9.45
N ILE A 119 0.79 -5.87 8.76
CA ILE A 119 0.46 -6.77 7.66
C ILE A 119 0.56 -6.03 6.33
N ALA A 120 -0.36 -5.07 6.07
CA ALA A 120 -0.48 -4.48 4.75
C ALA A 120 0.76 -3.67 4.33
N ILE A 121 1.26 -2.78 5.20
CA ILE A 121 2.39 -1.91 4.87
C ILE A 121 3.72 -2.65 5.00
N ALA A 122 3.84 -3.52 6.00
CA ALA A 122 5.11 -4.17 6.30
C ALA A 122 5.43 -5.40 5.45
N CYS A 123 4.41 -6.14 4.99
CA CYS A 123 4.61 -7.43 4.33
C CYS A 123 4.20 -7.43 2.87
N TRP A 124 3.17 -6.69 2.48
CA TRP A 124 2.63 -6.78 1.13
C TRP A 124 3.49 -6.03 0.11
N TYR A 125 3.55 -6.57 -1.09
CA TYR A 125 4.18 -5.93 -2.24
C TYR A 125 3.26 -4.81 -2.76
N GLN A 126 3.45 -3.62 -2.17
CA GLN A 126 2.63 -2.43 -2.44
C GLN A 126 3.45 -1.14 -2.33
N PRO A 127 3.00 -0.03 -2.94
CA PRO A 127 3.71 1.26 -2.93
C PRO A 127 3.79 1.91 -1.54
N ASP A 128 3.06 1.39 -0.56
CA ASP A 128 2.98 1.96 0.80
C ASP A 128 4.28 1.81 1.59
N ALA A 129 4.98 0.68 1.48
CA ALA A 129 6.22 0.46 2.21
C ALA A 129 7.32 1.48 1.85
N PRO A 130 7.68 1.72 0.58
CA PRO A 130 8.64 2.76 0.23
C PRO A 130 8.12 4.16 0.54
N LEU A 131 6.82 4.44 0.38
CA LEU A 131 6.24 5.73 0.77
C LEU A 131 6.50 6.03 2.25
N MET A 132 6.18 5.11 3.17
CA MET A 132 6.34 5.32 4.62
C MET A 132 7.79 5.54 5.01
N PHE A 133 8.70 4.79 4.41
CA PHE A 133 10.13 4.93 4.67
C PHE A 133 10.64 6.32 4.25
N PHE A 134 10.37 6.74 3.01
CA PHE A 134 10.84 8.02 2.51
C PHE A 134 10.08 9.22 3.09
N TRP A 135 8.81 9.04 3.47
CA TRP A 135 8.06 10.02 4.25
C TRP A 135 8.75 10.32 5.58
N LEU A 136 9.09 9.28 6.35
CA LEU A 136 9.79 9.47 7.63
C LEU A 136 11.23 9.95 7.45
N ALA A 137 11.93 9.55 6.39
CA ALA A 137 13.26 10.07 6.08
C ALA A 137 13.21 11.58 5.82
N ALA A 138 12.29 12.05 4.97
CA ALA A 138 12.07 13.48 4.75
C ALA A 138 11.67 14.19 6.05
N THR A 139 10.76 13.61 6.82
CA THR A 139 10.32 14.11 8.14
C THR A 139 11.51 14.28 9.08
N TYR A 140 12.41 13.30 9.15
CA TYR A 140 13.59 13.37 10.00
C TYR A 140 14.50 14.57 9.64
N PHE A 141 14.80 14.75 8.36
CA PHE A 141 15.64 15.86 7.91
C PHE A 141 14.97 17.22 8.08
N ILE A 142 13.65 17.31 7.88
CA ILE A 142 12.87 18.55 8.13
C ILE A 142 12.88 18.90 9.63
N ILE A 143 12.77 17.90 10.53
CA ILE A 143 12.85 18.12 11.97
C ILE A 143 14.25 18.63 12.37
N GLU A 144 15.30 18.11 11.77
CA GLU A 144 16.67 18.62 11.97
C GLU A 144 16.81 20.10 11.55
N LEU A 145 16.10 20.51 10.50
CA LEU A 145 16.14 21.88 9.98
C LEU A 145 15.29 22.86 10.80
N MET A 146 14.09 22.44 11.22
CA MET A 146 13.04 23.38 11.59
C MET A 146 12.49 23.21 13.00
N VAL A 147 12.65 22.02 13.63
CA VAL A 147 11.93 21.69 14.86
C VAL A 147 12.86 21.40 16.03
N SER A 148 14.09 20.98 15.79
CA SER A 148 15.03 20.59 16.84
C SER A 148 15.39 21.77 17.76
N PRO A 149 15.51 21.55 19.08
CA PRO A 149 16.08 22.53 19.99
C PRO A 149 17.50 22.90 19.55
N GLY A 150 17.84 24.18 19.54
CA GLY A 150 19.16 24.67 19.14
C GLY A 150 19.31 24.97 17.64
N THR A 151 18.25 24.82 16.83
CA THR A 151 18.22 25.43 15.50
C THR A 151 18.00 26.94 15.61
N GLU A 152 18.75 27.55 16.55
CA GLU A 152 18.67 28.98 16.75
C GLU A 152 19.15 29.75 15.54
N ASN A 153 18.37 30.64 15.19
CA ASN A 153 18.17 31.57 14.10
C ASN A 153 19.37 32.49 13.76
N SER A 154 20.62 32.11 13.98
CA SER A 154 21.72 32.91 13.47
C SER A 154 21.78 32.78 11.95
N GLN A 155 21.96 33.91 11.25
CA GLN A 155 22.03 33.94 9.78
C GLN A 155 23.15 33.02 9.26
N ALA A 156 24.24 32.85 10.01
CA ALA A 156 25.34 31.95 9.69
C ALA A 156 24.95 30.47 9.70
N THR A 157 24.11 30.02 10.62
CA THR A 157 23.68 28.61 10.69
C THR A 157 22.69 28.25 9.57
N ARG A 158 21.87 29.20 9.10
CA ARG A 158 20.91 28.98 8.02
C ARG A 158 21.56 28.65 6.66
N TYR A 159 22.74 29.18 6.39
CA TYR A 159 23.47 28.97 5.14
C TYR A 159 24.68 28.05 5.32
N SER A 160 24.75 27.29 6.42
CA SER A 160 25.83 26.34 6.67
C SER A 160 25.82 25.18 5.67
N ARG A 161 26.99 24.54 5.44
CA ARG A 161 27.11 23.32 4.64
C ARG A 161 26.13 22.23 5.12
N LYS A 162 25.94 22.09 6.44
CA LYS A 162 24.99 21.15 7.04
C LYS A 162 23.57 21.42 6.57
N THR A 163 23.13 22.66 6.59
CA THR A 163 21.78 23.07 6.16
C THR A 163 21.53 22.73 4.69
N TRP A 164 22.50 22.96 3.81
CA TRP A 164 22.38 22.59 2.40
C TRP A 164 22.32 21.08 2.18
N LEU A 165 23.13 20.30 2.90
CA LEU A 165 23.08 18.85 2.85
C LEU A 165 21.73 18.30 3.37
N LEU A 166 21.15 18.92 4.39
CA LEU A 166 19.83 18.56 4.88
C LEU A 166 18.74 18.86 3.84
N TRP A 167 18.78 20.01 3.16
CA TRP A 167 17.83 20.32 2.09
C TRP A 167 17.99 19.38 0.88
N LEU A 168 19.19 19.00 0.53
CA LEU A 168 19.44 17.96 -0.47
C LEU A 168 18.81 16.63 -0.05
N ALA A 169 19.02 16.20 1.20
CA ALA A 169 18.44 14.97 1.74
C ALA A 169 16.90 15.02 1.79
N VAL A 170 16.30 16.19 2.12
CA VAL A 170 14.84 16.41 2.02
C VAL A 170 14.38 16.23 0.58
N GLY A 171 15.01 16.89 -0.38
CA GLY A 171 14.63 16.80 -1.80
C GLY A 171 14.71 15.37 -2.35
N ILE A 172 15.80 14.66 -2.05
CA ILE A 172 15.96 13.25 -2.45
C ILE A 172 14.90 12.37 -1.80
N SER A 173 14.67 12.53 -0.48
CA SER A 173 13.66 11.71 0.23
C SER A 173 12.25 11.98 -0.28
N MET A 174 11.89 13.24 -0.53
CA MET A 174 10.59 13.61 -1.10
C MET A 174 10.45 13.14 -2.56
N GLY A 175 11.54 13.16 -3.34
CA GLY A 175 11.60 12.62 -4.68
C GLY A 175 11.34 11.10 -4.71
N LEU A 176 12.00 10.35 -3.84
CA LEU A 176 11.78 8.91 -3.68
C LEU A 176 10.37 8.58 -3.15
N ALA A 177 9.83 9.40 -2.26
CA ALA A 177 8.44 9.29 -1.83
C ALA A 177 7.45 9.57 -2.98
N THR A 178 7.75 10.54 -3.86
CA THR A 178 6.96 10.83 -5.08
C THR A 178 6.98 9.67 -6.05
N LEU A 179 8.15 9.07 -6.26
CA LEU A 179 8.30 7.85 -7.07
C LEU A 179 7.64 6.62 -6.44
N SER A 180 7.27 6.68 -5.14
CA SER A 180 6.57 5.60 -4.44
C SER A 180 5.06 5.70 -4.56
N LYS A 181 4.47 6.86 -4.21
CA LYS A 181 3.01 7.05 -4.20
C LYS A 181 2.63 8.53 -4.23
N TYR A 182 1.57 8.88 -4.96
CA TYR A 182 1.08 10.26 -5.07
C TYR A 182 0.65 10.89 -3.73
N HIS A 183 0.44 10.09 -2.69
CA HIS A 183 0.14 10.56 -1.32
C HIS A 183 1.19 11.51 -0.73
N VAL A 184 2.40 11.54 -1.27
CA VAL A 184 3.46 12.47 -0.86
C VAL A 184 3.02 13.94 -0.96
N LEU A 185 2.04 14.27 -1.78
CA LEU A 185 1.47 15.63 -1.86
C LEU A 185 0.99 16.14 -0.50
N PHE A 186 0.50 15.25 0.38
CA PHE A 186 0.12 15.64 1.74
C PHE A 186 1.33 15.97 2.62
N LEU A 187 2.50 15.40 2.34
CA LEU A 187 3.74 15.79 3.03
C LEU A 187 4.15 17.21 2.65
N PHE A 188 4.11 17.56 1.34
CA PHE A 188 4.38 18.92 0.88
C PHE A 188 3.40 19.93 1.50
N ALA A 189 2.11 19.62 1.41
CA ALA A 189 1.05 20.48 1.97
C ALA A 189 1.21 20.64 3.49
N GLY A 190 1.53 19.56 4.21
CA GLY A 190 1.74 19.58 5.65
C GLY A 190 2.95 20.43 6.07
N VAL A 191 4.08 20.30 5.36
CA VAL A 191 5.27 21.15 5.61
C VAL A 191 4.94 22.61 5.32
N PHE A 192 4.26 22.89 4.22
CA PHE A 192 3.83 24.25 3.88
C PHE A 192 2.92 24.83 4.97
N MET A 193 1.90 24.11 5.40
CA MET A 193 0.99 24.56 6.47
C MET A 193 1.71 24.76 7.80
N TYR A 194 2.68 23.90 8.13
CA TYR A 194 3.52 24.07 9.31
C TYR A 194 4.31 25.39 9.25
N VAL A 195 4.97 25.66 8.13
CA VAL A 195 5.76 26.88 7.95
C VAL A 195 4.86 28.13 7.90
N ALA A 196 3.75 28.08 7.18
CA ALA A 196 2.83 29.19 7.03
C ALA A 196 2.14 29.61 8.32
N THR A 197 1.79 28.63 9.18
CA THR A 197 1.07 28.91 10.44
C THR A 197 1.97 29.29 11.61
N ASN A 198 3.27 28.95 11.55
CA ASN A 198 4.23 29.29 12.61
C ASN A 198 5.08 30.51 12.23
N LYS A 199 4.82 31.65 12.86
CA LYS A 199 5.50 32.94 12.55
C LYS A 199 7.04 32.78 12.54
N ASN A 200 7.59 32.05 13.50
CA ASN A 200 9.04 31.83 13.64
C ASN A 200 9.64 30.95 12.54
N GLN A 201 8.82 30.24 11.78
CA GLN A 201 9.27 29.37 10.69
C GLN A 201 9.10 29.99 9.30
N ARG A 202 8.36 31.09 9.18
CA ARG A 202 8.07 31.76 7.88
C ARG A 202 9.32 32.23 7.13
N HIS A 203 10.44 32.40 7.81
CA HIS A 203 11.69 32.77 7.16
C HIS A 203 12.16 31.71 6.14
N TRP A 204 11.75 30.42 6.31
CA TRP A 204 12.05 29.38 5.34
C TRP A 204 11.36 29.60 3.99
N LEU A 205 10.25 30.35 3.92
CA LEU A 205 9.63 30.73 2.65
C LEU A 205 10.50 31.68 1.82
N ARG A 206 11.47 32.36 2.43
CA ARG A 206 12.45 33.23 1.75
C ARG A 206 13.82 32.57 1.57
N HIS A 207 14.03 31.39 2.18
CA HIS A 207 15.27 30.65 2.05
C HIS A 207 15.25 29.80 0.78
N PRO A 208 16.34 29.75 -0.04
CA PRO A 208 16.34 28.99 -1.30
C PRO A 208 16.28 27.46 -1.10
N GLY A 209 16.63 26.95 0.09
CA GLY A 209 16.69 25.51 0.38
C GLY A 209 15.39 24.74 0.09
N PRO A 210 14.18 25.17 0.55
CA PRO A 210 12.92 24.52 0.21
C PRO A 210 12.69 24.42 -1.31
N TYR A 211 13.02 25.48 -2.05
CA TYR A 211 12.84 25.51 -3.51
C TYR A 211 13.79 24.58 -4.23
N ILE A 212 15.04 24.46 -3.75
CA ILE A 212 16.00 23.47 -4.25
C ILE A 212 15.51 22.05 -3.95
N ALA A 213 14.97 21.78 -2.77
CA ALA A 213 14.37 20.47 -2.44
C ALA A 213 13.20 20.14 -3.36
N ILE A 214 12.32 21.12 -3.65
CA ILE A 214 11.21 20.95 -4.61
C ILE A 214 11.76 20.69 -6.02
N LEU A 215 12.77 21.43 -6.48
CA LEU A 215 13.39 21.22 -7.78
C LEU A 215 13.98 19.81 -7.92
N ILE A 216 14.72 19.34 -6.90
CA ILE A 216 15.25 17.97 -6.87
C ILE A 216 14.09 16.95 -6.96
N THR A 217 13.02 17.17 -6.21
CA THR A 217 11.85 16.29 -6.26
C THR A 217 11.22 16.24 -7.65
N ILE A 218 11.09 17.39 -8.33
CA ILE A 218 10.55 17.47 -9.70
C ILE A 218 11.48 16.74 -10.67
N ILE A 219 12.80 16.93 -10.57
CA ILE A 219 13.76 16.22 -11.41
C ILE A 219 13.64 14.71 -11.20
N MET A 220 13.52 14.25 -9.96
CA MET A 220 13.34 12.83 -9.66
C MET A 220 11.97 12.29 -10.14
N ALA A 221 10.96 13.14 -10.22
CA ALA A 221 9.64 12.78 -10.75
C ALA A 221 9.56 12.76 -12.28
N MET A 222 10.62 13.18 -13.00
CA MET A 222 10.62 13.21 -14.48
C MET A 222 10.23 11.88 -15.14
N PRO A 223 10.61 10.68 -14.63
CA PRO A 223 10.13 9.43 -15.19
C PRO A 223 8.60 9.33 -15.24
N ILE A 224 7.91 9.77 -14.16
CA ILE A 224 6.44 9.77 -14.09
C ILE A 224 5.86 10.74 -15.13
N LEU A 225 6.41 11.96 -15.19
CA LEU A 225 5.93 12.98 -16.10
C LEU A 225 6.15 12.57 -17.57
N TRP A 226 7.32 12.04 -17.88
CA TRP A 226 7.67 11.57 -19.21
C TRP A 226 6.76 10.43 -19.68
N TRP A 227 6.54 9.42 -18.82
CA TRP A 227 5.65 8.31 -19.14
C TRP A 227 4.21 8.78 -19.37
N ASN A 228 3.69 9.64 -18.48
CA ASN A 228 2.34 10.18 -18.61
C ASN A 228 2.16 11.04 -19.87
N TYR A 229 3.16 11.83 -20.24
CA TYR A 229 3.14 12.61 -21.48
C TYR A 229 2.96 11.72 -22.73
N HIS A 230 3.60 10.55 -22.75
CA HIS A 230 3.48 9.60 -23.86
C HIS A 230 2.27 8.66 -23.76
N ASN A 231 1.50 8.74 -22.68
CA ASN A 231 0.30 7.93 -22.45
C ASN A 231 -0.91 8.83 -22.07
N ASP A 232 -1.01 10.00 -22.70
CA ASP A 232 -2.17 10.94 -22.61
C ASP A 232 -2.58 11.27 -21.16
N TRP A 233 -1.61 11.36 -20.25
CA TRP A 233 -1.81 11.70 -18.83
C TRP A 233 -2.73 10.75 -18.08
N VAL A 234 -2.90 9.54 -18.58
CA VAL A 234 -3.89 8.56 -18.08
C VAL A 234 -3.77 8.25 -16.59
N SER A 235 -2.55 8.24 -16.02
CA SER A 235 -2.39 8.00 -14.57
C SER A 235 -3.02 9.10 -13.73
N PHE A 236 -2.81 10.36 -14.13
CA PHE A 236 -3.36 11.50 -13.39
C PHE A 236 -4.88 11.60 -13.57
N VAL A 237 -5.37 11.31 -14.77
CA VAL A 237 -6.82 11.25 -15.05
C VAL A 237 -7.46 10.15 -14.20
N PHE A 238 -6.86 8.95 -14.17
CA PHE A 238 -7.35 7.83 -13.35
C PHE A 238 -7.36 8.17 -11.86
N GLN A 239 -6.28 8.73 -11.32
CA GLN A 239 -6.23 9.10 -9.90
C GLN A 239 -7.20 10.24 -9.57
N GLY A 240 -7.33 11.24 -10.46
CA GLY A 240 -8.28 12.33 -10.32
C GLY A 240 -9.73 11.87 -10.37
N SER A 241 -10.08 10.96 -11.29
CA SER A 241 -11.43 10.42 -11.42
C SER A 241 -11.88 9.61 -10.20
N ARG A 242 -10.95 8.98 -9.49
CA ARG A 242 -11.26 8.28 -8.22
C ARG A 242 -11.71 9.23 -7.11
N ALA A 243 -11.27 10.48 -7.15
CA ALA A 243 -11.68 11.53 -6.22
C ALA A 243 -12.93 12.27 -6.67
N GLY A 244 -13.35 12.08 -7.93
CA GLY A 244 -14.49 12.76 -8.56
C GLY A 244 -15.84 12.17 -8.19
N VAL A 245 -16.87 12.87 -8.60
CA VAL A 245 -18.27 12.42 -8.50
C VAL A 245 -18.51 11.34 -9.54
N LYS A 246 -19.08 10.21 -9.14
CA LYS A 246 -19.53 9.17 -10.05
C LYS A 246 -20.95 9.44 -10.51
N GLY A 247 -21.17 9.48 -11.83
CA GLY A 247 -22.47 9.72 -12.46
C GLY A 247 -22.79 11.19 -12.71
N GLU A 248 -23.96 11.46 -13.28
CA GLU A 248 -24.39 12.82 -13.67
C GLU A 248 -24.85 13.68 -12.48
N ASN A 249 -25.16 13.06 -11.34
CA ASN A 249 -25.66 13.75 -10.16
C ASN A 249 -24.74 13.59 -8.97
N PHE A 250 -24.40 14.70 -8.32
CA PHE A 250 -23.70 14.71 -7.06
C PHE A 250 -24.61 14.14 -5.95
N GLN A 251 -24.17 13.06 -5.31
CA GLN A 251 -24.87 12.46 -4.18
C GLN A 251 -23.94 12.33 -2.99
N LEU A 252 -24.45 12.66 -1.80
CA LEU A 252 -23.75 12.42 -0.54
C LEU A 252 -24.11 11.04 0.02
N HIS A 253 -23.08 10.32 0.42
CA HIS A 253 -23.16 8.98 1.01
C HIS A 253 -22.64 8.97 2.46
N PRO A 254 -23.44 9.39 3.45
CA PRO A 254 -23.03 9.38 4.86
C PRO A 254 -22.66 7.97 5.36
N ASP A 255 -23.27 6.93 4.80
CA ASP A 255 -22.96 5.54 5.10
C ASP A 255 -21.53 5.16 4.68
N TRP A 256 -21.04 5.62 3.52
CA TRP A 256 -19.65 5.41 3.09
C TRP A 256 -18.66 6.11 4.03
N PHE A 257 -18.98 7.32 4.45
CA PHE A 257 -18.19 8.06 5.43
C PHE A 257 -18.09 7.32 6.78
N LEU A 258 -19.22 6.81 7.29
CA LEU A 258 -19.24 6.03 8.53
C LEU A 258 -18.52 4.70 8.39
N ARG A 259 -18.66 4.01 7.25
CA ARG A 259 -17.89 2.79 6.94
C ARG A 259 -16.39 3.07 6.89
N SER A 260 -15.99 4.18 6.28
CA SER A 260 -14.57 4.59 6.25
C SER A 260 -14.01 4.80 7.66
N ILE A 261 -14.72 5.51 8.53
CA ILE A 261 -14.30 5.70 9.93
C ILE A 261 -14.24 4.36 10.68
N GLY A 262 -15.30 3.54 10.57
CA GLY A 262 -15.33 2.22 11.20
C GLY A 262 -14.22 1.29 10.71
N GLY A 263 -13.95 1.33 9.40
CA GLY A 263 -12.86 0.56 8.79
C GLY A 263 -11.49 1.02 9.24
N GLN A 264 -11.24 2.33 9.33
CA GLN A 264 -10.00 2.86 9.88
C GLN A 264 -9.78 2.40 11.33
N ALA A 265 -10.84 2.46 12.16
CA ALA A 265 -10.78 1.98 13.53
C ALA A 265 -10.52 0.46 13.60
N ALA A 266 -11.13 -0.34 12.73
CA ALA A 266 -10.93 -1.79 12.68
C ALA A 266 -9.50 -2.13 12.21
N PHE A 267 -8.99 -1.49 11.15
CA PHE A 267 -7.66 -1.76 10.58
C PHE A 267 -6.49 -1.30 11.48
N LEU A 268 -6.68 -0.22 12.25
CA LEU A 268 -5.69 0.17 13.27
C LEU A 268 -5.84 -0.64 14.56
N LEU A 269 -6.94 -1.31 14.76
CA LEU A 269 -7.51 -1.84 15.99
C LEU A 269 -8.13 -0.72 16.86
N PRO A 270 -9.41 -0.84 17.29
CA PRO A 270 -10.13 0.26 17.93
C PRO A 270 -9.41 0.85 19.14
N TRP A 271 -8.83 -0.01 19.98
CA TRP A 271 -8.07 0.42 21.18
C TRP A 271 -6.72 1.07 20.88
N ILE A 272 -6.22 1.06 19.63
CA ILE A 272 -5.07 1.84 19.16
C ILE A 272 -5.58 3.10 18.45
N TRP A 273 -6.65 2.99 17.68
CA TRP A 273 -7.23 4.10 16.94
C TRP A 273 -7.73 5.22 17.84
N PHE A 274 -8.51 4.92 18.90
CA PHE A 274 -9.00 5.94 19.82
C PHE A 274 -7.86 6.72 20.51
N PRO A 275 -6.82 6.09 21.09
CA PRO A 275 -5.67 6.81 21.59
C PRO A 275 -4.95 7.64 20.52
N ALA A 276 -4.83 7.16 19.28
CA ALA A 276 -4.21 7.91 18.18
C ALA A 276 -5.02 9.19 17.84
N ILE A 277 -6.34 9.07 17.70
CA ILE A 277 -7.23 10.24 17.47
C ILE A 277 -7.16 11.23 18.65
N ARG A 278 -7.08 10.73 19.88
CA ARG A 278 -6.83 11.60 21.04
C ARG A 278 -5.52 12.36 20.91
N GLN A 279 -4.46 11.74 20.36
CA GLN A 279 -3.18 12.46 20.12
C GLN A 279 -3.33 13.52 19.01
N LEU A 280 -4.15 13.31 18.00
CA LEU A 280 -4.47 14.34 17.02
C LEU A 280 -5.09 15.56 17.68
N TYR A 281 -6.08 15.35 18.57
CA TYR A 281 -6.71 16.43 19.33
C TYR A 281 -5.70 17.16 20.27
N ILE A 282 -4.84 16.41 20.96
CA ILE A 282 -3.78 16.99 21.81
C ILE A 282 -2.82 17.82 20.96
N SER A 283 -2.40 17.30 19.80
CA SER A 283 -1.51 18.01 18.87
C SER A 283 -2.16 19.30 18.35
N TYR A 284 -3.46 19.28 18.04
CA TYR A 284 -4.22 20.48 17.72
C TYR A 284 -4.20 21.52 18.86
N LYS A 285 -4.45 21.12 20.10
CA LYS A 285 -4.47 22.02 21.27
C LYS A 285 -3.10 22.64 21.56
N LEU A 286 -2.02 21.87 21.40
CA LEU A 286 -0.66 22.31 21.72
C LEU A 286 0.10 22.92 20.54
N ARG A 287 -0.49 22.96 19.34
CA ARG A 287 0.19 23.39 18.10
C ARG A 287 0.71 24.84 18.12
N SER A 288 0.06 25.71 18.89
CA SER A 288 0.48 27.11 19.03
C SER A 288 1.58 27.32 20.06
N GLN A 289 1.81 26.33 20.92
CA GLN A 289 2.75 26.42 22.03
C GLN A 289 4.05 25.67 21.76
N LEU A 290 3.96 24.52 21.08
CA LEU A 290 5.08 23.59 20.86
C LEU A 290 5.23 23.24 19.37
N LEU A 291 6.39 23.57 18.80
CA LEU A 291 6.69 23.32 17.38
C LEU A 291 6.52 21.84 16.99
N ALA A 292 6.93 20.91 17.86
CA ALA A 292 6.77 19.49 17.64
C ALA A 292 5.31 19.08 17.43
N TYR A 293 4.38 19.58 18.26
CA TYR A 293 2.95 19.29 18.13
C TYR A 293 2.32 19.99 16.92
N SER A 294 2.79 21.21 16.57
CA SER A 294 2.36 21.89 15.34
C SER A 294 2.75 21.08 14.11
N PHE A 295 4.00 20.62 14.06
CA PHE A 295 4.50 19.81 12.96
C PHE A 295 3.72 18.50 12.82
N ILE A 296 3.60 17.73 13.92
CA ILE A 296 2.84 16.46 13.94
C ILE A 296 1.40 16.68 13.50
N PHE A 297 0.74 17.73 13.97
CA PHE A 297 -0.65 18.03 13.63
C PHE A 297 -0.82 18.20 12.11
N TRP A 298 -0.02 19.04 11.47
CA TRP A 298 -0.16 19.29 10.03
C TRP A 298 0.21 18.10 9.16
N MET A 299 1.19 17.28 9.59
CA MET A 299 1.55 16.06 8.89
C MET A 299 0.46 14.97 9.01
N ALA A 300 -0.28 14.95 10.12
CA ALA A 300 -1.28 13.93 10.39
C ALA A 300 -2.67 14.29 9.83
N ILE A 301 -3.12 15.54 10.03
CA ILE A 301 -4.51 15.93 9.77
C ILE A 301 -4.87 15.84 8.29
N LEU A 302 -3.97 16.27 7.39
CA LEU A 302 -4.27 16.39 5.97
C LEU A 302 -4.62 15.05 5.31
N PRO A 303 -3.80 13.98 5.39
CA PRO A 303 -4.16 12.70 4.81
C PRO A 303 -5.36 12.04 5.52
N ILE A 304 -5.49 12.19 6.85
CA ILE A 304 -6.62 11.61 7.59
C ILE A 304 -7.93 12.27 7.15
N VAL A 305 -8.01 13.59 7.19
CA VAL A 305 -9.26 14.31 6.85
C VAL A 305 -9.58 14.16 5.38
N PHE A 306 -8.62 14.35 4.48
CA PHE A 306 -8.88 14.27 3.05
C PHE A 306 -9.48 12.92 2.65
N PHE A 307 -8.80 11.82 2.98
CA PHE A 307 -9.27 10.47 2.60
C PHE A 307 -10.49 10.00 3.40
N THR A 308 -10.85 10.66 4.47
CA THR A 308 -12.11 10.38 5.18
C THR A 308 -13.27 11.17 4.59
N VAL A 309 -13.07 12.48 4.35
CA VAL A 309 -14.14 13.36 3.86
C VAL A 309 -14.54 13.04 2.42
N ILE A 310 -13.57 12.69 1.56
CA ILE A 310 -13.83 12.37 0.17
C ILE A 310 -14.78 11.17 0.00
N THR A 311 -14.85 10.28 0.98
CA THR A 311 -15.78 9.15 0.96
C THR A 311 -17.25 9.55 1.10
N LEU A 312 -17.53 10.82 1.39
CA LEU A 312 -18.90 11.34 1.32
C LEU A 312 -19.49 11.31 -0.09
N TRP A 313 -18.67 11.30 -1.13
CA TRP A 313 -19.13 11.30 -2.54
C TRP A 313 -18.35 10.35 -3.46
N ALA A 314 -17.15 9.93 -3.07
CA ALA A 314 -16.34 9.00 -3.85
C ALA A 314 -16.35 7.60 -3.24
N ASP A 315 -16.46 6.57 -4.09
CA ASP A 315 -16.47 5.16 -3.68
C ASP A 315 -15.06 4.68 -3.28
N LEU A 316 -14.56 5.24 -2.18
CA LEU A 316 -13.23 4.96 -1.60
C LEU A 316 -13.31 4.43 -0.17
N GLN A 317 -14.49 4.07 0.29
CA GLN A 317 -14.80 3.67 1.66
C GLN A 317 -14.00 2.48 2.20
N TYR A 318 -13.46 1.63 1.34
CA TYR A 318 -12.68 0.44 1.73
C TYR A 318 -11.16 0.62 1.66
N HIS A 319 -10.66 1.83 1.39
CA HIS A 319 -9.23 2.11 1.29
C HIS A 319 -8.63 2.59 2.63
N PHE A 320 -8.81 1.82 3.70
CA PHE A 320 -8.45 2.20 5.08
C PHE A 320 -6.94 2.41 5.33
N HIS A 321 -6.08 2.02 4.41
CA HIS A 321 -4.63 2.22 4.49
C HIS A 321 -4.17 3.57 3.91
N TRP A 322 -5.05 4.31 3.23
CA TRP A 322 -4.65 5.59 2.61
C TRP A 322 -4.39 6.70 3.64
N GLN A 323 -5.02 6.62 4.81
CA GLN A 323 -4.78 7.53 5.93
C GLN A 323 -3.51 7.18 6.72
N ALA A 324 -2.86 6.05 6.45
CA ALA A 324 -1.75 5.51 7.24
C ALA A 324 -0.57 6.49 7.44
N PRO A 325 -0.14 7.32 6.44
CA PRO A 325 0.90 8.32 6.70
C PRO A 325 0.55 9.27 7.85
N GLY A 326 -0.72 9.68 7.94
CA GLY A 326 -1.21 10.52 9.03
C GLY A 326 -1.20 9.80 10.37
N TYR A 327 -1.67 8.57 10.42
CA TYR A 327 -1.65 7.77 11.66
C TYR A 327 -0.24 7.45 12.13
N MET A 328 0.71 7.21 11.23
CA MET A 328 2.11 7.02 11.57
C MET A 328 2.68 8.21 12.33
N MET A 329 2.32 9.43 11.97
CA MET A 329 2.74 10.63 12.68
C MET A 329 2.13 10.71 14.10
N LEU A 330 0.95 10.14 14.32
CA LEU A 330 0.29 10.13 15.64
C LEU A 330 0.89 9.11 16.62
N PHE A 331 1.61 8.10 16.11
CA PHE A 331 2.34 7.18 16.99
C PHE A 331 3.48 7.88 17.73
N ILE A 332 4.01 8.98 17.20
CA ILE A 332 5.07 9.79 17.82
C ILE A 332 4.61 10.34 19.18
N PRO A 333 3.55 11.17 19.27
CA PRO A 333 3.06 11.68 20.56
C PRO A 333 2.38 10.59 21.39
N LEU A 334 1.85 9.52 20.78
CA LEU A 334 1.30 8.39 21.51
C LEU A 334 2.40 7.65 22.29
N GLY A 335 3.55 7.39 21.67
CA GLY A 335 4.71 6.82 22.34
C GLY A 335 5.20 7.65 23.53
N PHE A 336 5.19 8.98 23.39
CA PHE A 336 5.51 9.88 24.50
C PHE A 336 4.46 9.83 25.61
N GLY A 337 3.17 9.76 25.25
CA GLY A 337 2.09 9.59 26.23
C GLY A 337 2.22 8.28 27.03
N ILE A 338 2.58 7.18 26.35
CA ILE A 338 2.82 5.86 26.98
C ILE A 338 4.00 5.96 27.95
N ASP A 339 5.14 6.54 27.53
CA ASP A 339 6.30 6.72 28.41
C ASP A 339 5.93 7.51 29.67
N LYS A 340 5.22 8.62 29.53
CA LYS A 340 4.72 9.41 30.68
C LYS A 340 3.83 8.59 31.59
N CYS A 341 2.87 7.84 31.05
CA CYS A 341 1.95 7.04 31.86
C CYS A 341 2.66 5.89 32.60
N LEU A 342 3.63 5.24 31.95
CA LEU A 342 4.41 4.17 32.57
C LEU A 342 5.38 4.66 33.66
N ASN A 343 5.81 5.91 33.59
CA ASN A 343 6.63 6.56 34.61
C ASN A 343 5.81 7.22 35.72
N SER A 344 4.47 7.32 35.56
CA SER A 344 3.58 7.81 36.63
C SER A 344 3.31 6.71 37.68
N GLU A 345 2.69 7.08 38.77
CA GLU A 345 2.23 6.13 39.78
C GLU A 345 0.71 5.89 39.70
N GLY A 346 0.24 4.84 40.38
CA GLY A 346 -1.18 4.55 40.55
C GLY A 346 -1.86 3.98 39.31
N ILE A 347 -3.12 4.40 39.09
CA ILE A 347 -4.05 3.81 38.14
C ILE A 347 -3.61 3.98 36.68
N LYS A 348 -3.02 5.12 36.30
CA LYS A 348 -2.58 5.40 34.91
C LYS A 348 -1.54 4.39 34.47
N LYS A 349 -0.54 4.09 35.26
CA LYS A 349 0.48 3.09 34.98
C LYS A 349 -0.12 1.70 34.82
N ARG A 350 -1.03 1.32 35.74
CA ARG A 350 -1.68 -0.01 35.71
C ARG A 350 -2.53 -0.19 34.46
N LEU A 351 -3.35 0.81 34.10
CA LEU A 351 -4.19 0.77 32.90
C LEU A 351 -3.35 0.73 31.64
N THR A 352 -2.29 1.53 31.51
CA THR A 352 -1.41 1.53 30.36
C THR A 352 -0.71 0.16 30.19
N ARG A 353 -0.24 -0.47 31.27
CA ARG A 353 0.33 -1.83 31.21
C ARG A 353 -0.69 -2.87 30.75
N ARG A 354 -1.92 -2.82 31.29
CA ARG A 354 -3.00 -3.75 30.90
C ARG A 354 -3.35 -3.57 29.42
N TRP A 355 -3.46 -2.35 28.97
CA TRP A 355 -3.72 -2.04 27.56
C TRP A 355 -2.61 -2.54 26.63
N LEU A 356 -1.32 -2.33 26.97
CA LEU A 356 -0.19 -2.85 26.20
C LEU A 356 -0.19 -4.38 26.17
N ASN A 357 -0.34 -5.02 27.32
CA ASN A 357 -0.37 -6.49 27.40
C ASN A 357 -1.52 -7.08 26.59
N PHE A 358 -2.72 -6.48 26.69
CA PHE A 358 -3.87 -6.87 25.86
C PHE A 358 -3.58 -6.70 24.38
N SER A 359 -3.03 -5.56 23.96
CA SER A 359 -2.71 -5.28 22.55
C SER A 359 -1.68 -6.28 22.00
N ILE A 360 -0.62 -6.58 22.77
CA ILE A 360 0.40 -7.56 22.39
C ILE A 360 -0.23 -8.95 22.26
N PHE A 361 -0.95 -9.39 23.28
CA PHE A 361 -1.61 -10.70 23.28
C PHE A 361 -2.58 -10.85 22.11
N PHE A 362 -3.46 -9.86 21.91
CA PHE A 362 -4.42 -9.86 20.81
C PHE A 362 -3.73 -9.92 19.46
N THR A 363 -2.70 -9.10 19.23
CA THR A 363 -1.96 -9.11 17.96
C THR A 363 -1.30 -10.45 17.69
N ILE A 364 -0.67 -11.07 18.69
CA ILE A 364 -0.03 -12.39 18.54
C ILE A 364 -1.08 -13.46 18.22
N ILE A 365 -2.21 -13.47 18.93
CA ILE A 365 -3.29 -14.44 18.69
C ILE A 365 -3.88 -14.23 17.28
N THR A 366 -4.17 -12.99 16.90
CA THR A 366 -4.75 -12.71 15.58
C THR A 366 -3.81 -13.12 14.44
N ILE A 367 -2.52 -12.77 14.53
CA ILE A 367 -1.53 -13.20 13.53
C ILE A 367 -1.41 -14.73 13.52
N GLY A 368 -1.41 -15.39 14.69
CA GLY A 368 -1.34 -16.83 14.78
C GLY A 368 -2.57 -17.51 14.17
N VAL A 369 -3.77 -17.07 14.52
CA VAL A 369 -5.03 -17.65 14.02
C VAL A 369 -5.21 -17.42 12.52
N LEU A 370 -5.11 -16.15 12.08
CA LEU A 370 -5.30 -15.81 10.66
C LEU A 370 -4.15 -16.33 9.79
N GLY A 371 -2.92 -16.27 10.28
CA GLY A 371 -1.75 -16.78 9.55
C GLY A 371 -1.79 -18.29 9.36
N THR A 372 -2.15 -19.05 10.41
CA THR A 372 -2.33 -20.51 10.32
C THR A 372 -3.44 -20.84 9.33
N HIS A 373 -4.57 -20.15 9.41
CA HIS A 373 -5.68 -20.39 8.50
C HIS A 373 -5.32 -20.04 7.05
N LEU A 374 -4.69 -18.89 6.82
CA LEU A 374 -4.26 -18.45 5.50
C LEU A 374 -3.39 -19.51 4.79
N VAL A 375 -2.45 -20.13 5.53
CA VAL A 375 -1.54 -21.14 4.97
C VAL A 375 -2.20 -22.51 4.83
N THR A 376 -3.03 -22.91 5.80
CA THR A 376 -3.48 -24.32 5.91
C THR A 376 -4.96 -24.54 5.68
N GLY A 377 -5.79 -23.50 5.65
CA GLY A 377 -7.26 -23.64 5.64
C GLY A 377 -7.84 -24.31 6.91
N PHE A 378 -7.04 -24.43 7.98
CA PHE A 378 -7.35 -25.24 9.17
C PHE A 378 -8.74 -24.95 9.77
N TRP A 379 -9.09 -23.66 9.87
CA TRP A 379 -10.31 -23.25 10.57
C TRP A 379 -11.60 -23.53 9.79
N THR A 380 -11.55 -23.78 8.49
CA THR A 380 -12.74 -24.23 7.71
C THR A 380 -13.15 -25.64 8.05
N SER A 381 -12.21 -26.50 8.43
CA SER A 381 -12.47 -27.93 8.64
C SER A 381 -12.44 -28.35 10.12
N TYR A 382 -11.61 -27.71 10.94
CA TYR A 382 -11.29 -28.18 12.30
C TYR A 382 -11.64 -27.20 13.42
N GLY A 383 -12.21 -26.03 13.09
CA GLY A 383 -12.59 -25.02 14.08
C GLY A 383 -13.91 -25.34 14.80
N PRO A 384 -14.20 -24.66 15.92
CA PRO A 384 -15.54 -24.65 16.49
C PRO A 384 -16.58 -24.19 15.45
N LYS A 385 -17.83 -24.66 15.53
CA LYS A 385 -18.89 -24.38 14.53
C LYS A 385 -19.03 -22.88 14.19
N TRP A 386 -18.92 -21.99 15.16
CA TRP A 386 -19.01 -20.55 14.94
C TRP A 386 -17.77 -20.00 14.19
N VAL A 387 -16.57 -20.56 14.39
CA VAL A 387 -15.36 -20.20 13.65
C VAL A 387 -15.45 -20.74 12.22
N VAL A 388 -15.86 -22.00 12.06
CA VAL A 388 -16.10 -22.59 10.73
C VAL A 388 -17.10 -21.76 9.95
N HIS A 389 -18.17 -21.30 10.59
CA HIS A 389 -19.18 -20.44 9.94
C HIS A 389 -18.58 -19.10 9.44
N VAL A 390 -17.67 -18.48 10.20
CA VAL A 390 -16.99 -17.23 9.81
C VAL A 390 -16.02 -17.42 8.63
N PHE A 391 -15.40 -18.59 8.53
CA PHE A 391 -14.40 -18.90 7.50
C PHE A 391 -14.95 -19.80 6.38
N HIS A 392 -16.24 -20.06 6.35
CA HIS A 392 -16.87 -20.89 5.31
C HIS A 392 -17.51 -20.03 4.23
N GLY A 393 -17.06 -20.23 2.99
CA GLY A 393 -17.62 -19.58 1.80
C GLY A 393 -16.85 -18.32 1.33
N ASP A 394 -16.91 -18.10 0.03
CA ASP A 394 -16.10 -17.14 -0.73
C ASP A 394 -16.20 -15.68 -0.26
N ASN A 395 -17.28 -15.32 0.43
CA ASN A 395 -17.54 -13.93 0.84
C ASN A 395 -17.23 -13.65 2.31
N LEU A 396 -16.92 -14.67 3.12
CA LEU A 396 -16.74 -14.54 4.56
C LEU A 396 -15.31 -14.78 5.02
N ASP A 397 -14.52 -15.58 4.28
CA ASP A 397 -13.13 -15.82 4.63
C ASP A 397 -12.23 -14.63 4.22
N PRO A 398 -11.73 -13.85 5.20
CA PRO A 398 -10.87 -12.70 4.90
C PRO A 398 -9.49 -13.11 4.35
N THR A 399 -9.12 -14.39 4.43
CA THR A 399 -7.81 -14.90 4.02
C THR A 399 -7.78 -15.45 2.59
N ILE A 400 -8.94 -15.61 1.94
CA ILE A 400 -9.05 -16.22 0.60
C ILE A 400 -8.21 -15.46 -0.46
N GLN A 401 -8.08 -14.16 -0.32
CA GLN A 401 -7.26 -13.37 -1.22
C GLN A 401 -5.76 -13.72 -1.16
N GLY A 402 -5.30 -14.31 -0.07
CA GLY A 402 -3.91 -14.73 0.12
C GLY A 402 -3.64 -16.19 -0.27
N VAL A 403 -4.57 -16.88 -0.90
CA VAL A 403 -4.37 -18.24 -1.41
C VAL A 403 -3.60 -18.19 -2.72
N ASP A 404 -2.59 -19.05 -2.89
CA ASP A 404 -1.88 -19.23 -4.17
C ASP A 404 -2.69 -20.14 -5.10
N TYR A 405 -2.70 -19.80 -6.39
CA TYR A 405 -3.46 -20.52 -7.43
C TYR A 405 -2.57 -21.52 -8.18
N THR A 406 -1.75 -22.27 -7.46
CA THR A 406 -0.79 -23.24 -8.03
C THR A 406 -1.45 -24.33 -8.87
N ASP A 407 -2.72 -24.67 -8.57
CA ASP A 407 -3.53 -25.63 -9.34
C ASP A 407 -3.64 -25.25 -10.83
N ILE A 408 -3.63 -23.94 -11.13
CA ILE A 408 -3.61 -23.45 -12.51
C ILE A 408 -2.33 -23.88 -13.23
N ASN A 409 -1.16 -23.70 -12.63
CA ASN A 409 0.11 -24.13 -13.22
C ASN A 409 0.14 -25.64 -13.47
N THR A 410 -0.31 -26.42 -12.49
CA THR A 410 -0.42 -27.87 -12.61
C THR A 410 -1.28 -28.29 -13.79
N ARG A 411 -2.43 -27.63 -13.99
CA ARG A 411 -3.30 -27.88 -15.13
C ARG A 411 -2.63 -27.50 -16.44
N PHE A 412 -1.97 -26.34 -16.51
CA PHE A 412 -1.29 -25.88 -17.72
C PHE A 412 -0.14 -26.79 -18.13
N GLU A 413 0.62 -27.33 -17.17
CA GLU A 413 1.68 -28.30 -17.44
C GLU A 413 1.11 -29.62 -17.95
N LYS A 414 0.05 -30.15 -17.30
CA LYS A 414 -0.61 -31.41 -17.68
C LYS A 414 -1.16 -31.40 -19.11
N GLU A 415 -1.76 -30.28 -19.51
CA GLU A 415 -2.36 -30.14 -20.85
C GLU A 415 -1.35 -29.66 -21.91
N GLY A 416 -0.09 -29.41 -21.54
CA GLY A 416 0.93 -28.92 -22.45
C GLY A 416 0.75 -27.45 -22.90
N TRP A 417 -0.19 -26.72 -22.30
CA TRP A 417 -0.46 -25.33 -22.67
C TRP A 417 0.68 -24.40 -22.29
N LEU A 418 1.42 -24.72 -21.22
CA LEU A 418 2.51 -23.88 -20.73
C LEU A 418 3.65 -23.77 -21.75
N GLN A 419 3.96 -24.84 -22.48
CA GLN A 419 5.05 -24.92 -23.46
C GLN A 419 4.62 -24.49 -24.87
N ASN A 420 3.32 -24.44 -25.16
CA ASN A 420 2.84 -24.10 -26.51
C ASN A 420 2.93 -22.59 -26.77
N PRO A 421 3.80 -22.10 -27.68
CA PRO A 421 3.97 -20.68 -27.99
C PRO A 421 2.76 -20.02 -28.65
N ASN A 422 1.88 -20.84 -29.26
CA ASN A 422 0.67 -20.37 -29.93
C ASN A 422 -0.54 -20.26 -29.00
N ILE A 423 -0.37 -20.51 -27.70
CA ILE A 423 -1.39 -20.32 -26.69
C ILE A 423 -0.98 -19.22 -25.76
N PHE A 424 -1.82 -18.20 -25.61
CA PHE A 424 -1.72 -17.20 -24.56
C PHE A 424 -2.80 -17.39 -23.48
N THR A 425 -2.83 -16.57 -22.46
CA THR A 425 -3.79 -16.68 -21.35
C THR A 425 -4.63 -15.41 -21.25
N GLY A 426 -5.88 -15.57 -20.86
CA GLY A 426 -6.78 -14.45 -20.60
C GLY A 426 -7.60 -14.62 -19.34
N SER A 427 -8.14 -13.53 -18.83
CA SER A 427 -9.10 -13.54 -17.74
C SER A 427 -10.07 -12.38 -17.82
N CYS A 428 -11.14 -12.44 -17.02
CA CYS A 428 -12.24 -11.50 -17.04
C CYS A 428 -12.19 -10.48 -15.90
N ARG A 429 -11.11 -10.46 -15.10
CA ARG A 429 -10.90 -9.48 -14.03
C ARG A 429 -9.41 -9.17 -13.85
N TRP A 430 -9.06 -7.92 -13.61
CA TRP A 430 -7.69 -7.49 -13.41
C TRP A 430 -6.97 -8.24 -12.26
N TRP A 431 -7.66 -8.50 -11.14
CA TRP A 431 -7.07 -9.19 -9.99
C TRP A 431 -6.91 -10.69 -10.24
N LEU A 432 -7.87 -11.33 -10.92
CA LEU A 432 -7.76 -12.76 -11.28
C LEU A 432 -6.66 -12.95 -12.32
N THR A 433 -6.54 -12.03 -13.28
CA THR A 433 -5.42 -12.02 -14.24
C THR A 433 -4.08 -11.99 -13.53
N GLY A 434 -3.93 -11.14 -12.49
CA GLY A 434 -2.72 -11.13 -11.67
C GLY A 434 -2.44 -12.46 -10.95
N LYS A 435 -3.49 -13.10 -10.42
CA LYS A 435 -3.37 -14.43 -9.77
C LYS A 435 -2.92 -15.52 -10.75
N ILE A 436 -3.49 -15.54 -11.94
CA ILE A 436 -3.13 -16.49 -13.00
C ILE A 436 -1.68 -16.26 -13.44
N ASP A 437 -1.32 -15.00 -13.68
CA ASP A 437 0.03 -14.63 -14.09
C ASP A 437 1.08 -15.03 -13.05
N TRP A 438 0.78 -14.80 -11.76
CA TRP A 438 1.63 -15.25 -10.66
C TRP A 438 1.74 -16.78 -10.60
N ALA A 439 0.63 -17.50 -10.76
CA ALA A 439 0.64 -18.97 -10.78
C ALA A 439 1.51 -19.52 -11.92
N LEU A 440 1.43 -18.90 -13.11
CA LEU A 440 2.22 -19.26 -14.29
C LEU A 440 3.64 -18.66 -14.28
N LYS A 441 4.02 -17.89 -13.22
CA LYS A 441 5.34 -17.26 -13.08
C LYS A 441 5.73 -16.35 -14.27
N GLY A 442 4.75 -15.66 -14.87
CA GLY A 442 4.97 -14.77 -16.00
C GLY A 442 5.35 -15.46 -17.31
N LYS A 443 5.26 -16.79 -17.39
CA LYS A 443 5.71 -17.57 -18.57
C LYS A 443 4.80 -17.46 -19.80
N LYS A 444 3.60 -16.88 -19.63
CA LYS A 444 2.62 -16.69 -20.70
C LYS A 444 2.28 -15.21 -20.86
N ASP A 445 2.05 -14.80 -22.10
CA ASP A 445 1.35 -13.53 -22.34
C ASP A 445 -0.05 -13.64 -21.77
N ILE A 446 -0.51 -12.56 -21.17
CA ILE A 446 -1.82 -12.54 -20.52
C ILE A 446 -2.53 -11.21 -20.79
N ILE A 447 -3.80 -11.28 -21.17
CA ILE A 447 -4.66 -10.11 -21.39
C ILE A 447 -5.93 -10.19 -20.56
N VAL A 448 -6.58 -9.06 -20.37
CA VAL A 448 -7.81 -8.92 -19.57
C VAL A 448 -8.97 -8.63 -20.51
N PHE A 449 -9.98 -9.48 -20.51
CA PHE A 449 -11.24 -9.31 -21.23
C PHE A 449 -12.29 -8.59 -20.33
N ASP A 450 -11.89 -7.49 -19.73
CA ASP A 450 -12.70 -6.67 -18.83
C ASP A 450 -12.63 -5.20 -19.29
N PRO A 451 -13.71 -4.44 -19.21
CA PRO A 451 -13.66 -2.99 -19.46
C PRO A 451 -12.66 -2.22 -18.60
N ASP A 452 -12.23 -2.77 -17.44
CA ASP A 452 -11.21 -2.18 -16.55
C ASP A 452 -9.93 -3.05 -16.46
N PRO A 453 -9.10 -3.13 -17.52
CA PRO A 453 -7.86 -3.92 -17.52
C PRO A 453 -6.71 -3.26 -16.77
N ARG A 454 -6.83 -2.00 -16.39
CA ARG A 454 -5.84 -1.21 -15.65
C ARG A 454 -4.43 -1.27 -16.28
N ASN A 455 -3.39 -1.37 -15.46
CA ASN A 455 -2.00 -1.42 -15.92
C ASN A 455 -1.72 -2.58 -16.89
N LEU A 456 -2.47 -3.67 -16.83
CA LEU A 456 -2.27 -4.84 -17.70
C LEU A 456 -2.47 -4.51 -19.19
N ALA A 457 -3.31 -3.51 -19.51
CA ALA A 457 -3.49 -3.02 -20.88
C ALA A 457 -2.23 -2.35 -21.47
N PHE A 458 -1.27 -1.95 -20.63
CA PHE A 458 -0.03 -1.28 -21.03
C PHE A 458 1.18 -2.20 -21.06
N LEU A 459 1.02 -3.47 -20.69
CA LEU A 459 2.12 -4.43 -20.56
C LEU A 459 2.19 -5.44 -21.69
N VAL A 460 1.06 -5.77 -22.32
CA VAL A 460 0.99 -6.70 -23.47
C VAL A 460 0.24 -6.00 -24.60
N ASP A 461 0.82 -5.99 -25.80
CA ASP A 461 0.12 -5.51 -26.99
C ASP A 461 -0.74 -6.63 -27.59
N PRO A 462 -2.08 -6.52 -27.58
CA PRO A 462 -2.95 -7.56 -28.12
C PRO A 462 -2.68 -7.92 -29.60
N LYS A 463 -2.15 -6.98 -30.39
CA LYS A 463 -1.81 -7.23 -31.81
C LYS A 463 -0.75 -8.33 -31.98
N THR A 464 0.12 -8.52 -30.99
CA THR A 464 1.15 -9.59 -31.02
C THR A 464 0.57 -10.98 -30.79
N LEU A 465 -0.70 -11.04 -30.42
CA LEU A 465 -1.43 -12.28 -30.14
C LEU A 465 -2.42 -12.67 -31.25
N GLU A 466 -2.52 -11.86 -32.32
CA GLU A 466 -3.38 -12.13 -33.49
C GLU A 466 -3.17 -13.53 -34.02
N GLY A 467 -4.26 -14.26 -34.24
CA GLY A 467 -4.25 -15.62 -34.77
C GLY A 467 -3.87 -16.72 -33.78
N LYS A 468 -3.45 -16.37 -32.55
CA LYS A 468 -3.15 -17.36 -31.50
C LYS A 468 -4.40 -17.87 -30.82
N ASP A 469 -4.33 -19.06 -30.22
CA ASP A 469 -5.35 -19.59 -29.34
C ASP A 469 -5.16 -19.04 -27.91
N ALA A 470 -6.23 -19.09 -27.11
CA ALA A 470 -6.16 -18.66 -25.71
C ALA A 470 -6.80 -19.66 -24.75
N ILE A 471 -6.25 -19.75 -23.53
CA ILE A 471 -6.93 -20.32 -22.38
C ILE A 471 -7.46 -19.15 -21.53
N VAL A 472 -8.78 -18.99 -21.52
CA VAL A 472 -9.44 -17.95 -20.72
C VAL A 472 -9.98 -18.58 -19.44
N ILE A 473 -9.57 -18.00 -18.29
CA ILE A 473 -10.00 -18.45 -16.96
C ILE A 473 -10.87 -17.35 -16.34
N SER A 474 -12.04 -17.72 -15.85
CA SER A 474 -13.05 -16.78 -15.36
C SER A 474 -13.71 -17.24 -14.07
N ASP A 475 -14.11 -16.28 -13.25
CA ASP A 475 -15.06 -16.41 -12.14
C ASP A 475 -16.49 -15.97 -12.53
N HIS A 476 -16.67 -15.61 -13.80
CA HIS A 476 -17.95 -15.15 -14.36
C HIS A 476 -18.71 -16.25 -15.09
N HIS A 477 -20.05 -16.13 -15.05
CA HIS A 477 -20.94 -17.01 -15.78
C HIS A 477 -20.98 -16.73 -17.29
N GLU A 478 -21.52 -17.69 -18.05
CA GLU A 478 -21.64 -17.71 -19.50
C GLU A 478 -22.10 -16.39 -20.16
N PRO A 479 -23.06 -15.61 -19.63
CA PRO A 479 -23.46 -14.33 -20.24
C PRO A 479 -22.30 -13.34 -20.38
N PHE A 480 -21.39 -13.29 -19.39
CA PHE A 480 -20.21 -12.42 -19.46
C PHE A 480 -19.23 -12.90 -20.52
N ILE A 481 -18.97 -14.19 -20.59
CA ILE A 481 -18.09 -14.81 -21.59
C ILE A 481 -18.61 -14.54 -23.00
N LYS A 482 -19.93 -14.69 -23.20
CA LYS A 482 -20.58 -14.41 -24.48
C LYS A 482 -20.40 -12.95 -24.91
N ALA A 483 -20.50 -12.01 -23.98
CA ALA A 483 -20.41 -10.58 -24.27
C ALA A 483 -18.97 -10.08 -24.45
N ASN A 484 -18.03 -10.57 -23.63
CA ASN A 484 -16.72 -9.96 -23.48
C ASN A 484 -15.55 -10.82 -23.98
N VAL A 485 -15.77 -12.11 -24.28
CA VAL A 485 -14.70 -13.01 -24.77
C VAL A 485 -15.03 -13.52 -26.17
N ARG A 486 -16.22 -14.08 -26.40
CA ARG A 486 -16.59 -14.68 -27.71
C ARG A 486 -16.40 -13.75 -28.92
N PRO A 487 -16.63 -12.43 -28.84
CA PRO A 487 -16.45 -11.56 -30.01
C PRO A 487 -15.02 -11.49 -30.55
N PHE A 488 -14.04 -11.94 -29.78
CA PHE A 488 -12.62 -11.88 -30.15
C PHE A 488 -12.06 -13.22 -30.66
N PHE A 489 -12.89 -14.26 -30.83
CA PHE A 489 -12.44 -15.59 -31.20
C PHE A 489 -13.40 -16.26 -32.21
N ASP A 490 -12.88 -17.10 -33.07
CA ASP A 490 -13.71 -17.90 -34.01
C ASP A 490 -14.59 -18.90 -33.23
N SER A 491 -14.05 -19.50 -32.17
CA SER A 491 -14.82 -20.43 -31.35
C SER A 491 -14.36 -20.39 -29.88
N VAL A 492 -15.30 -20.59 -28.98
CA VAL A 492 -15.08 -20.65 -27.53
C VAL A 492 -15.76 -21.91 -26.98
N THR A 493 -14.96 -22.83 -26.43
CA THR A 493 -15.39 -24.12 -25.90
C THR A 493 -15.09 -24.16 -24.41
N GLN A 494 -16.08 -24.45 -23.58
CA GLN A 494 -15.87 -24.65 -22.15
C GLN A 494 -15.17 -26.00 -21.91
N LEU A 495 -14.16 -25.97 -21.08
CA LEU A 495 -13.42 -27.13 -20.59
C LEU A 495 -13.82 -27.43 -19.13
N PRO A 496 -13.42 -28.60 -18.59
CA PRO A 496 -13.60 -28.88 -17.15
C PRO A 496 -12.96 -27.79 -16.28
N ASP A 497 -13.68 -27.38 -15.25
CA ASP A 497 -13.27 -26.33 -14.32
C ASP A 497 -11.99 -26.65 -13.56
N ILE A 498 -11.31 -25.62 -13.05
CA ILE A 498 -10.18 -25.74 -12.14
C ILE A 498 -10.69 -25.46 -10.72
N GLN A 499 -10.39 -26.39 -9.80
CA GLN A 499 -10.60 -26.18 -8.37
C GLN A 499 -9.30 -25.64 -7.76
N ILE A 500 -9.37 -24.52 -7.05
CA ILE A 500 -8.29 -24.01 -6.22
C ILE A 500 -8.41 -24.66 -4.86
N ILE A 501 -7.35 -25.34 -4.41
CA ILE A 501 -7.36 -26.21 -3.23
C ILE A 501 -6.41 -25.66 -2.17
N ARG A 502 -6.87 -25.56 -0.92
CA ARG A 502 -6.04 -25.25 0.26
C ARG A 502 -6.16 -26.32 1.35
N ASN A 503 -7.34 -26.72 1.71
CA ASN A 503 -7.66 -27.85 2.61
C ASN A 503 -9.04 -28.41 2.24
N GLY A 504 -9.26 -28.55 0.97
CA GLY A 504 -10.52 -28.77 0.29
C GLY A 504 -10.72 -27.73 -0.80
N PRO A 505 -11.76 -27.86 -1.62
CA PRO A 505 -12.09 -26.89 -2.65
C PRO A 505 -12.44 -25.53 -2.01
N GLU A 506 -11.66 -24.49 -2.37
CA GLU A 506 -11.86 -23.12 -1.91
C GLU A 506 -12.58 -22.27 -2.95
N TYR A 507 -12.22 -22.45 -4.22
CA TYR A 507 -12.70 -21.60 -5.30
C TYR A 507 -12.76 -22.39 -6.62
N THR A 508 -13.84 -22.25 -7.37
CA THR A 508 -14.03 -22.89 -8.68
C THR A 508 -13.86 -21.86 -9.78
N LEU A 509 -12.97 -22.15 -10.73
CA LEU A 509 -12.71 -21.29 -11.88
C LEU A 509 -13.14 -22.01 -13.16
N GLN A 510 -13.95 -21.34 -13.98
CA GLN A 510 -14.34 -21.83 -15.30
C GLN A 510 -13.18 -21.64 -16.28
N VAL A 511 -13.00 -22.61 -17.17
CA VAL A 511 -11.92 -22.63 -18.16
C VAL A 511 -12.51 -22.71 -19.55
N TYR A 512 -12.03 -21.88 -20.46
CA TYR A 512 -12.46 -21.82 -21.84
C TYR A 512 -11.26 -21.95 -22.77
N TYR A 513 -11.35 -22.85 -23.75
CA TYR A 513 -10.45 -22.90 -24.89
C TYR A 513 -11.00 -22.02 -26.02
N CYS A 514 -10.26 -21.01 -26.40
CA CYS A 514 -10.66 -20.01 -27.38
C CYS A 514 -9.72 -20.09 -28.58
N LYS A 515 -10.26 -20.30 -29.79
CA LYS A 515 -9.49 -20.46 -31.01
C LYS A 515 -9.42 -19.19 -31.83
N ASN A 516 -8.24 -18.93 -32.37
CA ASN A 516 -7.96 -17.89 -33.36
C ASN A 516 -8.37 -16.50 -32.88
N PHE A 517 -7.52 -15.87 -32.07
CA PHE A 517 -7.76 -14.54 -31.51
C PHE A 517 -7.72 -13.47 -32.59
N HIS A 518 -8.73 -12.62 -32.59
CA HIS A 518 -8.80 -11.42 -33.42
C HIS A 518 -8.54 -10.21 -32.52
N ALA A 519 -7.37 -9.61 -32.68
CA ALA A 519 -6.98 -8.45 -31.91
C ALA A 519 -8.00 -7.33 -32.11
N PRO A 520 -8.42 -6.65 -31.04
CA PRO A 520 -9.22 -5.46 -31.18
C PRO A 520 -8.45 -4.45 -32.04
N LEU A 521 -9.11 -3.87 -33.02
CA LEU A 521 -8.56 -2.77 -33.85
C LEU A 521 -8.25 -1.51 -33.02
N MET A 522 -8.43 -1.59 -31.71
CA MET A 522 -8.37 -0.47 -30.77
C MET A 522 -6.99 -0.37 -30.14
N PRO A 523 -6.34 0.81 -30.22
CA PRO A 523 -5.23 1.16 -29.33
C PRO A 523 -5.62 0.98 -27.87
N ARG A 524 -4.63 0.77 -26.98
CA ARG A 524 -4.85 0.58 -25.52
C ARG A 524 -5.70 1.69 -24.88
N MET A 525 -5.55 2.92 -25.38
CA MET A 525 -6.27 4.10 -24.91
C MET A 525 -7.71 4.18 -25.42
N ASP A 526 -8.08 3.36 -26.37
CA ASP A 526 -9.43 3.32 -26.94
C ASP A 526 -10.38 2.37 -26.20
N LEU A 527 -9.92 1.71 -25.14
CA LEU A 527 -10.80 0.96 -24.25
C LEU A 527 -11.86 1.89 -23.66
N PRO A 528 -13.14 1.51 -23.63
CA PRO A 528 -14.26 2.40 -23.23
C PRO A 528 -14.04 3.12 -21.91
N VAL A 529 -13.48 2.41 -20.90
CA VAL A 529 -13.16 2.99 -19.60
C VAL A 529 -12.11 4.09 -19.70
N TYR A 530 -11.07 3.92 -20.51
CA TYR A 530 -10.00 4.93 -20.63
C TYR A 530 -10.45 6.12 -21.46
N ARG A 531 -11.25 5.92 -22.51
CA ARG A 531 -11.87 7.03 -23.25
C ARG A 531 -12.74 7.89 -22.34
N GLN A 532 -13.56 7.27 -21.51
CA GLN A 532 -14.41 7.97 -20.55
C GLN A 532 -13.57 8.72 -19.51
N LEU A 533 -12.47 8.12 -19.02
CA LEU A 533 -11.57 8.75 -18.05
C LEU A 533 -10.87 10.00 -18.60
N ILE A 534 -10.54 10.00 -19.89
CA ILE A 534 -9.87 11.12 -20.58
C ILE A 534 -10.84 12.07 -21.31
N GLY A 535 -12.15 11.90 -21.08
CA GLY A 535 -13.19 12.77 -21.66
C GLY A 535 -13.44 12.57 -23.14
N LEU A 536 -13.00 11.46 -23.73
CA LEU A 536 -13.29 11.11 -25.12
C LEU A 536 -14.67 10.46 -25.24
N PRO A 537 -15.42 10.71 -26.33
CA PRO A 537 -16.72 10.08 -26.52
C PRO A 537 -16.61 8.58 -26.63
N PRO A 538 -17.63 7.80 -26.21
CA PRO A 538 -17.67 6.35 -26.41
C PRO A 538 -17.62 6.01 -27.90
N PHE A 539 -17.08 4.83 -28.24
CA PHE A 539 -17.06 4.35 -29.61
C PHE A 539 -18.48 4.22 -30.16
N GLY A 540 -18.70 4.67 -31.37
CA GLY A 540 -19.90 4.35 -32.14
C GLY A 540 -21.13 5.20 -31.80
N LYS A 541 -20.97 6.49 -31.59
CA LYS A 541 -22.04 7.45 -31.87
C LYS A 541 -21.66 8.37 -33.03
#